data_d64d75489bb376d4d733327314be5cd8
#
_entry.id   d64d75489bb376d4d733327314be5cd8
#
_cell.length_a   1.000
_cell.length_b   1.000
_cell.length_c   1.000
_cell.angle_alpha   90.00
_cell.angle_beta   90.00
_cell.angle_gamma   90.00
#
_symmetry.space_group_name_H-M   'P 1'
#
loop_
_entity.id
_entity.type
_entity.pdbx_description
1 polymer ?
#
loop_
_entity_poly.entity_id
_entity_poly.type
_entity_poly.pdbx_seq_one_letter_code
_entity_poly.pdbx_strand_id
1 'polypeptide(L)'
;MKAIIQPRTVSGVLTAPPSKSMAHRLLICAGLAEGESVIDRVDPSQDVQATARALRALGARVELENGRARVTGCGGQLALPQAPVDCGESGSTLRFFIPLFAGCGGPVRLLGHGRLMQRPQDVYARLFAAQNLPFDQSGDGLTLCGPLQPGEYQVDGSVSSQFISGLLLALPLLEGDSVLHVAPPFESQSYVALTLGAMADFGVHIRREGNTFFIPGNQRYTARSAAVEGDASQAAFPAVLGAVRGGVTVTGLREDSCQGDRVIFDILRRCGAAMTAVPGGWRFEKSDLHAVDIDLADCPDLGPILMVLALFCHGETVIRNAGRLRVKESDRIAAMQQEVEKLGGCIRAEGGTVRVCGAQLHGAQDLAGHNDHRVVMALTVAALAAGVPATIEGAKAVNKSWPDFFARMKELGAEVKTNEGT
;
A
#
# COMPACT_ATOMS: atom_id res chain seq x y z
N MET A 1 7.15 17.63 -11.54
CA MET A 1 7.79 18.07 -10.27
C MET A 1 9.13 17.39 -10.13
N LYS A 2 10.16 18.16 -9.83
CA LYS A 2 11.50 17.68 -9.43
C LYS A 2 11.69 17.87 -7.94
N ALA A 3 12.38 16.97 -7.26
CA ALA A 3 12.86 17.13 -5.91
C ALA A 3 14.38 17.26 -5.94
N ILE A 4 14.90 18.36 -5.41
CA ILE A 4 16.34 18.65 -5.29
C ILE A 4 16.72 18.50 -3.82
N ILE A 5 17.55 17.52 -3.54
CA ILE A 5 17.98 17.14 -2.19
C ILE A 5 19.40 17.65 -1.99
N GLN A 6 19.64 18.33 -0.89
CA GLN A 6 20.97 18.79 -0.48
C GLN A 6 21.41 18.05 0.80
N PRO A 7 22.72 17.76 0.93
CA PRO A 7 23.22 17.08 2.11
C PRO A 7 23.05 17.97 3.36
N ARG A 8 22.33 17.43 4.36
CA ARG A 8 22.14 18.04 5.68
C ARG A 8 22.07 17.00 6.79
N THR A 9 22.34 17.42 8.00
CA THR A 9 22.05 16.61 9.19
C THR A 9 20.54 16.60 9.40
N VAL A 10 19.99 15.42 9.62
CA VAL A 10 18.57 15.20 9.91
C VAL A 10 18.40 14.72 11.34
N SER A 11 17.44 15.27 12.06
CA SER A 11 17.05 14.85 13.40
C SER A 11 15.67 15.37 13.75
N GLY A 12 15.01 14.77 14.73
CA GLY A 12 13.69 15.24 15.18
C GLY A 12 12.68 14.11 15.36
N VAL A 13 11.44 14.51 15.54
CA VAL A 13 10.31 13.60 15.73
C VAL A 13 9.39 13.68 14.52
N LEU A 14 9.04 12.53 13.95
CA LEU A 14 8.09 12.42 12.85
C LEU A 14 6.96 11.48 13.26
N THR A 15 5.74 11.94 13.14
CA THR A 15 4.57 11.07 13.31
C THR A 15 4.27 10.36 11.99
N ALA A 16 4.15 9.03 12.01
CA ALA A 16 3.78 8.23 10.85
C ALA A 16 2.47 8.75 10.23
N PRO A 17 2.40 8.91 8.91
CA PRO A 17 1.16 9.29 8.25
C PRO A 17 0.11 8.20 8.45
N PRO A 18 -1.18 8.52 8.26
CA PRO A 18 -2.24 7.52 8.30
C PRO A 18 -2.02 6.39 7.29
N SER A 19 -2.27 5.14 7.70
CA SER A 19 -2.11 3.98 6.83
C SER A 19 -3.08 4.01 5.66
N LYS A 20 -2.54 4.17 4.45
CA LYS A 20 -3.33 4.11 3.21
C LYS A 20 -4.09 2.79 3.11
N SER A 21 -3.44 1.68 3.45
CA SER A 21 -4.04 0.33 3.39
C SER A 21 -5.21 0.16 4.35
N MET A 22 -5.13 0.75 5.55
CA MET A 22 -6.24 0.74 6.51
C MET A 22 -7.33 1.73 6.08
N ALA A 23 -6.97 2.92 5.60
CA ALA A 23 -7.92 3.94 5.14
C ALA A 23 -8.87 3.41 4.06
N HIS A 24 -8.36 2.71 3.04
CA HIS A 24 -9.20 2.06 2.02
C HIS A 24 -10.25 1.15 2.66
N ARG A 25 -9.85 0.30 3.61
CA ARG A 25 -10.72 -0.69 4.26
C ARG A 25 -11.79 -0.04 5.11
N LEU A 26 -11.41 0.87 5.98
CA LEU A 26 -12.36 1.58 6.85
C LEU A 26 -13.36 2.40 6.03
N LEU A 27 -12.91 3.08 4.96
CA LEU A 27 -13.80 3.83 4.07
C LEU A 27 -14.78 2.92 3.34
N ILE A 28 -14.32 1.75 2.85
CA ILE A 28 -15.19 0.79 2.16
C ILE A 28 -16.21 0.22 3.14
N CYS A 29 -15.80 -0.24 4.32
CA CYS A 29 -16.73 -0.73 5.33
C CYS A 29 -17.75 0.35 5.74
N ALA A 30 -17.32 1.61 5.93
CA ALA A 30 -18.19 2.73 6.21
C ALA A 30 -19.16 3.03 5.06
N GLY A 31 -18.68 2.94 3.81
CA GLY A 31 -19.50 3.17 2.61
C GLY A 31 -20.55 2.08 2.38
N LEU A 32 -20.31 0.86 2.85
CA LEU A 32 -21.26 -0.26 2.79
C LEU A 32 -22.21 -0.30 3.99
N ALA A 33 -21.91 0.40 5.08
CA ALA A 33 -22.67 0.40 6.32
C ALA A 33 -24.01 1.11 6.17
N GLU A 34 -24.95 0.79 7.05
CA GLU A 34 -26.16 1.57 7.24
C GLU A 34 -25.92 2.72 8.21
N GLY A 35 -26.20 3.97 7.82
CA GLY A 35 -26.04 5.16 8.63
C GLY A 35 -24.73 5.93 8.40
N GLU A 36 -24.40 6.83 9.32
CA GLU A 36 -23.21 7.70 9.22
C GLU A 36 -22.04 7.17 10.04
N SER A 37 -20.86 7.12 9.41
CA SER A 37 -19.58 6.82 10.03
C SER A 37 -18.65 8.03 9.99
N VAL A 38 -17.81 8.17 11.01
CA VAL A 38 -16.76 9.19 11.06
C VAL A 38 -15.42 8.48 11.15
N ILE A 39 -14.57 8.68 10.13
CA ILE A 39 -13.22 8.11 10.10
C ILE A 39 -12.22 9.24 10.28
N ASP A 40 -11.53 9.25 11.39
CA ASP A 40 -10.47 10.22 11.69
C ASP A 40 -9.11 9.79 11.12
N ARG A 41 -8.20 10.75 10.97
CA ARG A 41 -6.86 10.54 10.42
C ARG A 41 -6.88 9.93 9.01
N VAL A 42 -7.67 10.49 8.10
CA VAL A 42 -7.69 10.11 6.69
C VAL A 42 -6.85 11.09 5.90
N ASP A 43 -5.74 10.61 5.33
CA ASP A 43 -4.94 11.41 4.39
C ASP A 43 -5.63 11.40 3.01
N PRO A 44 -5.91 12.58 2.40
CA PRO A 44 -6.56 12.68 1.10
C PRO A 44 -5.59 12.41 -0.07
N SER A 45 -4.77 11.37 0.03
CA SER A 45 -3.89 10.91 -1.06
C SER A 45 -4.71 10.55 -2.30
N GLN A 46 -4.06 10.53 -3.47
CA GLN A 46 -4.75 10.25 -4.74
C GLN A 46 -5.48 8.89 -4.73
N ASP A 47 -4.88 7.88 -4.10
CA ASP A 47 -5.47 6.55 -3.98
C ASP A 47 -6.71 6.56 -3.07
N VAL A 48 -6.66 7.28 -1.95
CA VAL A 48 -7.80 7.41 -1.03
C VAL A 48 -8.95 8.19 -1.69
N GLN A 49 -8.64 9.24 -2.45
CA GLN A 49 -9.64 9.97 -3.23
C GLN A 49 -10.30 9.10 -4.31
N ALA A 50 -9.53 8.21 -4.96
CA ALA A 50 -10.10 7.23 -5.91
C ALA A 50 -11.11 6.30 -5.22
N THR A 51 -10.79 5.82 -4.01
CA THR A 51 -11.74 5.02 -3.21
C THR A 51 -13.01 5.82 -2.84
N ALA A 52 -12.87 7.08 -2.45
CA ALA A 52 -14.02 7.93 -2.17
C ALA A 52 -14.91 8.16 -3.42
N ARG A 53 -14.30 8.32 -4.61
CA ARG A 53 -15.06 8.39 -5.87
C ARG A 53 -15.82 7.08 -6.14
N ALA A 54 -15.16 5.94 -5.99
CA ALA A 54 -15.80 4.63 -6.19
C ALA A 54 -16.95 4.40 -5.22
N LEU A 55 -16.83 4.79 -3.95
CA LEU A 55 -17.92 4.72 -2.96
C LEU A 55 -19.09 5.61 -3.32
N ARG A 56 -18.84 6.84 -3.79
CA ARG A 56 -19.91 7.74 -4.28
C ARG A 56 -20.64 7.12 -5.48
N ALA A 57 -19.92 6.46 -6.37
CA ALA A 57 -20.51 5.76 -7.50
C ALA A 57 -21.36 4.54 -7.08
N LEU A 58 -21.06 3.92 -5.93
CA LEU A 58 -21.88 2.85 -5.30
C LEU A 58 -23.09 3.39 -4.52
N GLY A 59 -23.28 4.72 -4.43
CA GLY A 59 -24.42 5.33 -3.74
C GLY A 59 -24.12 5.83 -2.31
N ALA A 60 -22.91 5.71 -1.81
CA ALA A 60 -22.54 6.30 -0.53
C ALA A 60 -22.24 7.81 -0.67
N ARG A 61 -22.49 8.59 0.38
CA ARG A 61 -22.03 9.98 0.47
C ARG A 61 -20.70 10.02 1.26
N VAL A 62 -19.67 10.58 0.67
CA VAL A 62 -18.33 10.67 1.28
C VAL A 62 -17.84 12.11 1.23
N GLU A 63 -17.55 12.69 2.38
CA GLU A 63 -16.95 14.01 2.54
C GLU A 63 -15.56 13.84 3.18
N LEU A 64 -14.53 14.39 2.52
CA LEU A 64 -13.13 14.31 3.00
C LEU A 64 -12.65 15.72 3.31
N GLU A 65 -12.53 16.08 4.59
CA GLU A 65 -12.12 17.40 5.03
C GLU A 65 -11.23 17.33 6.28
N ASN A 66 -10.19 18.12 6.31
CA ASN A 66 -9.32 18.32 7.49
C ASN A 66 -8.82 17.00 8.13
N GLY A 67 -8.44 16.02 7.32
CA GLY A 67 -7.95 14.72 7.82
C GLY A 67 -9.04 13.81 8.37
N ARG A 68 -10.30 14.09 8.05
CA ARG A 68 -11.48 13.32 8.49
C ARG A 68 -12.35 12.96 7.30
N ALA A 69 -12.95 11.77 7.32
CA ALA A 69 -13.99 11.36 6.40
C ALA A 69 -15.33 11.24 7.15
N ARG A 70 -16.38 11.90 6.65
CA ARG A 70 -17.77 11.62 6.99
C ARG A 70 -18.37 10.78 5.89
N VAL A 71 -18.88 9.61 6.23
CA VAL A 71 -19.40 8.66 5.27
C VAL A 71 -20.81 8.25 5.66
N THR A 72 -21.79 8.65 4.86
CA THR A 72 -23.14 8.05 4.93
C THR A 72 -23.16 6.88 3.96
N GLY A 73 -23.19 5.67 4.50
CA GLY A 73 -23.10 4.47 3.69
C GLY A 73 -24.39 4.12 2.97
N CYS A 74 -24.30 3.19 2.00
CA CYS A 74 -25.44 2.76 1.18
C CYS A 74 -26.28 1.64 1.82
N GLY A 75 -25.92 1.15 3.02
CA GLY A 75 -26.64 0.06 3.70
C GLY A 75 -26.66 -1.26 2.94
N GLY A 76 -25.64 -1.50 2.09
CA GLY A 76 -25.58 -2.67 1.21
C GLY A 76 -26.43 -2.57 -0.06
N GLN A 77 -27.15 -1.46 -0.28
CA GLN A 77 -27.91 -1.21 -1.50
C GLN A 77 -27.01 -0.54 -2.54
N LEU A 78 -26.33 -1.36 -3.34
CA LEU A 78 -25.33 -0.91 -4.31
C LEU A 78 -25.98 -0.27 -5.53
N ALA A 79 -25.75 1.00 -5.75
CA ALA A 79 -26.27 1.74 -6.90
C ALA A 79 -25.46 1.39 -8.17
N LEU A 80 -26.15 1.27 -9.31
CA LEU A 80 -25.52 1.15 -10.61
C LEU A 80 -24.93 2.49 -11.04
N PRO A 81 -23.60 2.61 -11.27
CA PRO A 81 -22.99 3.84 -11.72
C PRO A 81 -23.54 4.33 -13.06
N GLN A 82 -23.83 5.63 -13.17
CA GLN A 82 -24.34 6.27 -14.39
C GLN A 82 -23.24 6.65 -15.37
N ALA A 83 -21.97 6.58 -14.95
CA ALA A 83 -20.79 6.91 -15.75
C ALA A 83 -19.63 5.98 -15.36
N PRO A 84 -18.60 5.86 -16.23
CA PRO A 84 -17.40 5.10 -15.87
C PRO A 84 -16.76 5.59 -14.57
N VAL A 85 -16.31 4.66 -13.75
CA VAL A 85 -15.70 4.95 -12.44
C VAL A 85 -14.19 5.03 -12.56
N ASP A 86 -13.64 6.20 -12.30
CA ASP A 86 -12.19 6.43 -12.36
C ASP A 86 -11.49 5.96 -11.08
N CYS A 87 -10.72 4.88 -11.19
CA CYS A 87 -9.88 4.32 -10.13
C CYS A 87 -8.50 5.00 -10.01
N GLY A 88 -8.19 5.97 -10.86
CA GLY A 88 -6.88 6.62 -10.91
C GLY A 88 -5.78 5.62 -11.24
N GLU A 89 -4.72 5.59 -10.44
CA GLU A 89 -3.67 4.56 -10.50
C GLU A 89 -3.75 3.55 -9.33
N SER A 90 -4.87 3.57 -8.57
CA SER A 90 -5.05 2.80 -7.35
C SER A 90 -5.43 1.34 -7.62
N GLY A 91 -4.47 0.43 -7.47
CA GLY A 91 -4.72 -1.01 -7.55
C GLY A 91 -5.65 -1.52 -6.43
N SER A 92 -5.62 -0.90 -5.26
CA SER A 92 -6.53 -1.25 -4.15
C SER A 92 -7.95 -0.87 -4.51
N THR A 93 -8.19 0.35 -5.00
CA THR A 93 -9.53 0.78 -5.42
C THR A 93 -10.05 -0.14 -6.51
N LEU A 94 -9.31 -0.36 -7.60
CA LEU A 94 -9.77 -1.23 -8.69
C LEU A 94 -10.16 -2.61 -8.17
N ARG A 95 -9.26 -3.30 -7.46
CA ARG A 95 -9.46 -4.70 -7.07
C ARG A 95 -10.47 -4.90 -5.95
N PHE A 96 -10.57 -3.95 -5.02
CA PHE A 96 -11.59 -4.05 -3.95
C PHE A 96 -13.00 -3.81 -4.49
N PHE A 97 -13.13 -2.95 -5.51
CA PHE A 97 -14.44 -2.57 -6.01
C PHE A 97 -14.97 -3.46 -7.15
N ILE A 98 -14.13 -4.25 -7.85
CA ILE A 98 -14.62 -5.18 -8.88
C ILE A 98 -15.73 -6.09 -8.33
N PRO A 99 -15.58 -6.82 -7.21
CA PRO A 99 -16.65 -7.67 -6.69
C PRO A 99 -17.86 -6.88 -6.18
N LEU A 100 -17.64 -5.69 -5.62
CA LEU A 100 -18.71 -4.80 -5.15
C LEU A 100 -19.55 -4.28 -6.33
N PHE A 101 -18.91 -3.80 -7.40
CA PHE A 101 -19.62 -3.35 -8.60
C PHE A 101 -20.35 -4.49 -9.32
N ALA A 102 -19.90 -5.72 -9.20
CA ALA A 102 -20.67 -6.86 -9.68
C ALA A 102 -22.05 -6.98 -9.00
N GLY A 103 -22.19 -6.50 -7.75
CA GLY A 103 -23.47 -6.46 -7.04
C GLY A 103 -24.47 -5.41 -7.53
N CYS A 104 -24.10 -4.51 -8.46
CA CYS A 104 -24.96 -3.39 -8.90
C CYS A 104 -26.07 -3.77 -9.89
N GLY A 105 -26.16 -5.04 -10.33
CA GLY A 105 -27.25 -5.53 -11.20
C GLY A 105 -27.19 -5.08 -12.66
N GLY A 106 -26.07 -4.50 -13.14
CA GLY A 106 -25.89 -4.08 -14.53
C GLY A 106 -24.42 -3.93 -14.91
N PRO A 107 -24.12 -3.59 -16.18
CA PRO A 107 -22.74 -3.40 -16.64
C PRO A 107 -22.10 -2.17 -16.01
N VAL A 108 -20.88 -2.34 -15.51
CA VAL A 108 -20.05 -1.26 -14.93
C VAL A 108 -18.73 -1.18 -15.67
N ARG A 109 -18.31 0.05 -16.01
CA ARG A 109 -17.00 0.33 -16.58
C ARG A 109 -16.12 1.02 -15.56
N LEU A 110 -14.93 0.44 -15.30
CA LEU A 110 -13.88 1.00 -14.46
C LEU A 110 -12.75 1.52 -15.34
N LEU A 111 -12.25 2.71 -15.04
CA LEU A 111 -11.11 3.31 -15.74
C LEU A 111 -9.87 3.31 -14.84
N GLY A 112 -8.70 3.22 -15.46
CA GLY A 112 -7.44 3.34 -14.75
C GLY A 112 -6.38 4.06 -15.59
N HIS A 113 -5.44 4.68 -14.88
CA HIS A 113 -4.36 5.46 -15.49
C HIS A 113 -2.98 4.83 -15.23
N GLY A 114 -1.97 5.36 -15.89
CA GLY A 114 -0.61 4.87 -15.76
C GLY A 114 -0.51 3.38 -16.14
N ARG A 115 0.08 2.59 -15.26
CA ARG A 115 0.21 1.13 -15.46
C ARG A 115 -0.96 0.31 -14.89
N LEU A 116 -2.02 0.94 -14.34
CA LEU A 116 -3.05 0.21 -13.61
C LEU A 116 -3.74 -0.86 -14.47
N MET A 117 -4.10 -0.52 -15.72
CA MET A 117 -4.74 -1.45 -16.64
C MET A 117 -3.80 -2.49 -17.25
N GLN A 118 -2.46 -2.33 -17.08
CA GLN A 118 -1.47 -3.34 -17.46
C GLN A 118 -1.23 -4.38 -16.36
N ARG A 119 -1.69 -4.09 -15.14
CA ARG A 119 -1.55 -5.03 -14.01
C ARG A 119 -2.55 -6.17 -14.18
N PRO A 120 -2.13 -7.44 -13.94
CA PRO A 120 -2.99 -8.59 -14.20
C PRO A 120 -4.28 -8.57 -13.37
N GLN A 121 -5.41 -8.88 -14.01
CA GLN A 121 -6.71 -9.10 -13.39
C GLN A 121 -7.23 -10.53 -13.66
N ASP A 122 -6.37 -11.43 -14.08
CA ASP A 122 -6.70 -12.81 -14.47
C ASP A 122 -7.45 -13.59 -13.38
N VAL A 123 -7.19 -13.26 -12.11
CA VAL A 123 -7.87 -13.87 -10.96
C VAL A 123 -9.37 -13.62 -11.06
N TYR A 124 -9.78 -12.36 -11.27
CA TYR A 124 -11.20 -12.03 -11.44
C TYR A 124 -11.74 -12.51 -12.78
N ALA A 125 -10.98 -12.41 -13.88
CA ALA A 125 -11.42 -12.91 -15.17
C ALA A 125 -11.82 -14.39 -15.11
N ARG A 126 -11.04 -15.22 -14.41
CA ARG A 126 -11.37 -16.64 -14.21
C ARG A 126 -12.62 -16.85 -13.34
N LEU A 127 -12.77 -16.06 -12.26
CA LEU A 127 -13.93 -16.16 -11.38
C LEU A 127 -15.23 -15.77 -12.09
N PHE A 128 -15.19 -14.69 -12.87
CA PHE A 128 -16.35 -14.27 -13.67
C PHE A 128 -16.69 -15.29 -14.76
N ALA A 129 -15.67 -15.81 -15.47
CA ALA A 129 -15.87 -16.84 -16.49
C ALA A 129 -16.47 -18.14 -15.90
N ALA A 130 -16.06 -18.55 -14.70
CA ALA A 130 -16.60 -19.72 -14.01
C ALA A 130 -18.10 -19.59 -13.69
N GLN A 131 -18.58 -18.34 -13.54
CA GLN A 131 -19.99 -18.03 -13.30
C GLN A 131 -20.72 -17.55 -14.57
N ASN A 132 -20.10 -17.65 -15.75
CA ASN A 132 -20.61 -17.16 -17.04
C ASN A 132 -20.98 -15.66 -17.02
N LEU A 133 -20.23 -14.86 -16.27
CA LEU A 133 -20.42 -13.41 -16.16
C LEU A 133 -19.47 -12.66 -17.09
N PRO A 134 -19.92 -11.55 -17.72
CA PRO A 134 -19.07 -10.70 -18.55
C PRO A 134 -17.94 -10.05 -17.74
N PHE A 135 -16.71 -10.16 -18.27
CA PHE A 135 -15.53 -9.49 -17.75
C PHE A 135 -14.56 -9.22 -18.91
N ASP A 136 -14.36 -7.97 -19.25
CA ASP A 136 -13.46 -7.57 -20.34
C ASP A 136 -12.51 -6.47 -19.87
N GLN A 137 -11.22 -6.69 -20.04
CA GLN A 137 -10.17 -5.71 -19.75
C GLN A 137 -9.54 -5.28 -21.07
N SER A 138 -9.86 -4.09 -21.52
CA SER A 138 -9.40 -3.57 -22.81
C SER A 138 -9.10 -2.07 -22.74
N GLY A 139 -8.01 -1.67 -23.41
CA GLY A 139 -7.59 -0.27 -23.47
C GLY A 139 -7.28 0.31 -22.09
N ASP A 140 -7.94 1.41 -21.74
CA ASP A 140 -7.81 2.15 -20.49
C ASP A 140 -8.81 1.74 -19.41
N GLY A 141 -9.59 0.69 -19.65
CA GLY A 141 -10.69 0.29 -18.78
C GLY A 141 -10.91 -1.21 -18.65
N LEU A 142 -11.81 -1.51 -17.74
CA LEU A 142 -12.32 -2.84 -17.45
C LEU A 142 -13.83 -2.75 -17.36
N THR A 143 -14.54 -3.60 -18.12
CA THR A 143 -16.00 -3.71 -18.07
C THR A 143 -16.39 -5.02 -17.44
N LEU A 144 -17.33 -4.99 -16.51
CA LEU A 144 -17.85 -6.15 -15.82
C LEU A 144 -19.36 -6.08 -15.67
N CYS A 145 -19.99 -7.23 -15.50
CA CYS A 145 -21.40 -7.32 -15.14
C CYS A 145 -21.59 -8.52 -14.21
N GLY A 146 -22.41 -8.36 -13.17
CA GLY A 146 -22.74 -9.38 -12.19
C GLY A 146 -24.22 -9.75 -12.24
N PRO A 147 -24.79 -10.25 -11.13
CA PRO A 147 -24.15 -10.38 -9.81
C PRO A 147 -23.32 -11.65 -9.67
N LEU A 148 -22.28 -11.58 -8.84
CA LEU A 148 -21.61 -12.78 -8.34
C LEU A 148 -22.61 -13.63 -7.54
N GLN A 149 -22.53 -14.94 -7.68
CA GLN A 149 -23.39 -15.88 -6.94
C GLN A 149 -22.68 -16.38 -5.68
N PRO A 150 -23.39 -16.64 -4.58
CA PRO A 150 -22.82 -17.34 -3.43
C PRO A 150 -22.34 -18.74 -3.82
N GLY A 151 -21.40 -19.31 -3.05
CA GLY A 151 -20.83 -20.62 -3.31
C GLY A 151 -19.34 -20.72 -3.10
N GLU A 152 -18.68 -21.64 -3.80
CA GLU A 152 -17.26 -21.89 -3.67
C GLU A 152 -16.43 -21.02 -4.62
N TYR A 153 -15.39 -20.40 -4.08
CA TYR A 153 -14.43 -19.55 -4.78
C TYR A 153 -13.01 -20.09 -4.57
N GLN A 154 -12.23 -20.10 -5.62
CA GLN A 154 -10.80 -20.45 -5.54
C GLN A 154 -9.94 -19.32 -6.09
N VAL A 155 -8.94 -18.90 -5.32
CA VAL A 155 -8.03 -17.80 -5.66
C VAL A 155 -6.57 -18.22 -5.47
N ASP A 156 -5.71 -17.85 -6.41
CA ASP A 156 -4.27 -18.00 -6.28
C ASP A 156 -3.72 -16.97 -5.28
N GLY A 157 -3.16 -17.44 -4.16
CA GLY A 157 -2.62 -16.60 -3.09
C GLY A 157 -1.30 -15.91 -3.44
N SER A 158 -0.62 -16.33 -4.52
CA SER A 158 0.68 -15.79 -4.93
C SER A 158 0.60 -14.46 -5.67
N VAL A 159 -0.57 -14.14 -6.29
CA VAL A 159 -0.69 -12.98 -7.18
C VAL A 159 -0.83 -11.67 -6.39
N SER A 160 -1.87 -11.53 -5.59
CA SER A 160 -2.09 -10.37 -4.74
C SER A 160 -3.20 -10.60 -3.71
N SER A 161 -2.95 -10.23 -2.46
CA SER A 161 -3.98 -10.22 -1.40
C SER A 161 -5.16 -9.28 -1.65
N GLN A 162 -5.04 -8.37 -2.63
CA GLN A 162 -6.13 -7.44 -2.98
C GLN A 162 -7.32 -8.17 -3.61
N PHE A 163 -7.10 -9.27 -4.34
CA PHE A 163 -8.19 -10.09 -4.88
C PHE A 163 -8.98 -10.76 -3.77
N ILE A 164 -8.27 -11.32 -2.80
CA ILE A 164 -8.87 -11.95 -1.62
C ILE A 164 -9.66 -10.91 -0.82
N SER A 165 -9.03 -9.76 -0.52
CA SER A 165 -9.69 -8.68 0.23
C SER A 165 -10.94 -8.15 -0.47
N GLY A 166 -10.92 -7.98 -1.79
CA GLY A 166 -12.09 -7.54 -2.56
C GLY A 166 -13.26 -8.52 -2.44
N LEU A 167 -13.00 -9.83 -2.56
CA LEU A 167 -14.03 -10.86 -2.36
C LEU A 167 -14.56 -10.87 -0.93
N LEU A 168 -13.67 -10.80 0.08
CA LEU A 168 -14.10 -10.77 1.47
C LEU A 168 -14.99 -9.58 1.79
N LEU A 169 -14.75 -8.41 1.18
CA LEU A 169 -15.59 -7.21 1.37
C LEU A 169 -16.98 -7.36 0.73
N ALA A 170 -17.10 -8.10 -0.38
CA ALA A 170 -18.33 -8.18 -1.18
C ALA A 170 -19.19 -9.41 -0.84
N LEU A 171 -18.59 -10.59 -0.66
CA LEU A 171 -19.32 -11.85 -0.50
C LEU A 171 -20.28 -11.89 0.70
N PRO A 172 -20.01 -11.24 1.85
CA PRO A 172 -20.95 -11.19 2.96
C PRO A 172 -22.29 -10.52 2.63
N LEU A 173 -22.35 -9.69 1.58
CA LEU A 173 -23.56 -9.00 1.14
C LEU A 173 -24.49 -9.88 0.31
N LEU A 174 -24.01 -11.03 -0.19
CA LEU A 174 -24.80 -11.94 -1.01
C LEU A 174 -25.88 -12.67 -0.18
N GLU A 175 -26.94 -13.13 -0.85
CA GLU A 175 -28.08 -13.80 -0.21
C GLU A 175 -27.80 -15.24 0.28
N GLY A 176 -26.60 -15.76 0.09
CA GLY A 176 -26.19 -17.09 0.54
C GLY A 176 -24.74 -17.14 0.99
N ASP A 177 -24.38 -18.20 1.67
CA ASP A 177 -23.04 -18.43 2.20
C ASP A 177 -22.04 -18.71 1.08
N SER A 178 -20.80 -18.30 1.31
CA SER A 178 -19.69 -18.54 0.41
C SER A 178 -18.49 -19.14 1.13
N VAL A 179 -17.68 -19.89 0.39
CA VAL A 179 -16.40 -20.42 0.86
C VAL A 179 -15.30 -19.96 -0.09
N LEU A 180 -14.28 -19.31 0.44
CA LEU A 180 -13.15 -18.87 -0.36
C LEU A 180 -11.90 -19.67 0.01
N HIS A 181 -11.38 -20.44 -0.95
CA HIS A 181 -10.15 -21.19 -0.86
C HIS A 181 -9.00 -20.42 -1.49
N VAL A 182 -7.93 -20.22 -0.73
CA VAL A 182 -6.70 -19.57 -1.21
C VAL A 182 -5.64 -20.63 -1.46
N ALA A 183 -5.28 -20.83 -2.74
CA ALA A 183 -4.23 -21.77 -3.12
C ALA A 183 -2.84 -21.24 -2.68
N PRO A 184 -1.96 -22.12 -2.19
CA PRO A 184 -0.60 -21.74 -1.81
C PRO A 184 0.28 -21.40 -3.03
N PRO A 185 1.35 -20.55 -2.84
CA PRO A 185 1.69 -19.88 -1.60
C PRO A 185 0.73 -18.73 -1.29
N PHE A 186 0.30 -18.61 -0.03
CA PHE A 186 -0.54 -17.49 0.40
C PHE A 186 0.33 -16.35 0.93
N GLU A 187 0.64 -15.40 0.08
CA GLU A 187 1.46 -14.24 0.39
C GLU A 187 0.64 -13.02 0.82
N SER A 188 1.27 -12.09 1.55
CA SER A 188 0.61 -10.88 2.09
C SER A 188 -0.62 -11.16 2.96
N GLN A 189 -0.55 -12.18 3.80
CA GLN A 189 -1.62 -12.57 4.71
C GLN A 189 -1.99 -11.46 5.69
N SER A 190 -1.03 -10.65 6.11
CA SER A 190 -1.22 -9.48 6.97
C SER A 190 -2.22 -8.48 6.38
N TYR A 191 -2.19 -8.24 5.07
CA TYR A 191 -3.16 -7.36 4.41
C TYR A 191 -4.58 -7.95 4.39
N VAL A 192 -4.71 -9.28 4.36
CA VAL A 192 -6.01 -9.95 4.51
C VAL A 192 -6.48 -9.85 5.96
N ALA A 193 -5.57 -9.99 6.94
CA ALA A 193 -5.88 -9.77 8.36
C ALA A 193 -6.37 -8.34 8.62
N LEU A 194 -5.75 -7.32 8.01
CA LEU A 194 -6.26 -5.94 8.06
C LEU A 194 -7.69 -5.81 7.52
N THR A 195 -8.02 -6.55 6.45
CA THR A 195 -9.38 -6.54 5.90
C THR A 195 -10.37 -7.17 6.87
N LEU A 196 -10.06 -8.35 7.41
CA LEU A 196 -10.91 -9.03 8.39
C LEU A 196 -11.11 -8.19 9.66
N GLY A 197 -10.05 -7.55 10.15
CA GLY A 197 -10.12 -6.65 11.30
C GLY A 197 -11.05 -5.45 11.05
N ALA A 198 -10.90 -4.78 9.91
CA ALA A 198 -11.76 -3.66 9.55
C ALA A 198 -13.23 -4.10 9.39
N MET A 199 -13.48 -5.26 8.77
CA MET A 199 -14.83 -5.82 8.62
C MET A 199 -15.45 -6.19 9.97
N ALA A 200 -14.70 -6.83 10.86
CA ALA A 200 -15.14 -7.19 12.21
C ALA A 200 -15.48 -5.94 13.04
N ASP A 201 -14.69 -4.88 12.90
CA ASP A 201 -14.98 -3.59 13.49
C ASP A 201 -16.34 -3.03 13.04
N PHE A 202 -16.73 -3.26 11.80
CA PHE A 202 -18.02 -2.84 11.22
C PHE A 202 -19.12 -3.93 11.30
N GLY A 203 -18.95 -4.94 12.17
CA GLY A 203 -19.97 -5.94 12.48
C GLY A 203 -20.06 -7.11 11.51
N VAL A 204 -19.15 -7.23 10.53
CA VAL A 204 -19.12 -8.34 9.57
C VAL A 204 -18.04 -9.34 9.98
N HIS A 205 -18.43 -10.60 10.20
CA HIS A 205 -17.56 -11.64 10.72
C HIS A 205 -17.39 -12.80 9.73
N ILE A 206 -16.14 -13.19 9.54
CA ILE A 206 -15.74 -14.29 8.66
C ILE A 206 -14.87 -15.25 9.48
N ARG A 207 -15.22 -16.54 9.43
CA ARG A 207 -14.41 -17.59 10.06
C ARG A 207 -13.29 -18.01 9.11
N ARG A 208 -12.06 -18.02 9.59
CA ARG A 208 -10.89 -18.49 8.82
C ARG A 208 -10.35 -19.79 9.43
N GLU A 209 -10.07 -20.78 8.60
CA GLU A 209 -9.36 -22.01 8.94
C GLU A 209 -8.22 -22.22 7.93
N GLY A 210 -7.01 -22.00 8.35
CA GLY A 210 -5.84 -22.05 7.45
C GLY A 210 -5.97 -21.07 6.28
N ASN A 211 -6.08 -21.61 5.06
CA ASN A 211 -6.23 -20.85 3.82
C ASN A 211 -7.68 -20.81 3.32
N THR A 212 -8.64 -21.24 4.12
CA THR A 212 -10.07 -21.26 3.77
C THR A 212 -10.83 -20.24 4.62
N PHE A 213 -11.71 -19.48 3.99
CA PHE A 213 -12.57 -18.49 4.60
C PHE A 213 -14.04 -18.93 4.43
N PHE A 214 -14.75 -19.07 5.54
CA PHE A 214 -16.18 -19.37 5.58
C PHE A 214 -16.94 -18.07 5.80
N ILE A 215 -17.70 -17.66 4.81
CA ILE A 215 -18.30 -16.34 4.68
C ILE A 215 -19.82 -16.47 4.73
N PRO A 216 -20.46 -16.29 5.90
CA PRO A 216 -21.90 -16.23 5.95
C PRO A 216 -22.42 -15.08 5.09
N GLY A 217 -23.46 -15.34 4.31
CA GLY A 217 -24.16 -14.32 3.51
C GLY A 217 -25.15 -13.51 4.35
N ASN A 218 -25.85 -12.59 3.70
CA ASN A 218 -26.86 -11.72 4.30
C ASN A 218 -26.36 -10.87 5.48
N GLN A 219 -25.04 -10.65 5.61
CA GLN A 219 -24.47 -9.79 6.62
C GLN A 219 -24.62 -8.31 6.23
N ARG A 220 -24.63 -7.44 7.22
CA ARG A 220 -24.71 -5.99 7.03
C ARG A 220 -23.60 -5.31 7.80
N TYR A 221 -22.98 -4.35 7.14
CA TYR A 221 -22.02 -3.45 7.80
C TYR A 221 -22.78 -2.43 8.67
N THR A 222 -22.26 -2.18 9.85
CA THR A 222 -22.84 -1.24 10.83
C THR A 222 -21.96 0.01 10.92
N ALA A 223 -22.57 1.18 10.82
CA ALA A 223 -21.87 2.46 10.93
C ALA A 223 -21.19 2.64 12.30
N ARG A 224 -19.99 3.23 12.27
CA ARG A 224 -19.22 3.54 13.50
C ARG A 224 -18.21 4.64 13.29
N SER A 225 -17.71 5.20 14.40
CA SER A 225 -16.52 6.05 14.41
C SER A 225 -15.25 5.19 14.56
N ALA A 226 -14.23 5.49 13.76
CA ALA A 226 -12.93 4.85 13.82
C ALA A 226 -11.82 5.86 13.50
N ALA A 227 -10.57 5.50 13.78
CA ALA A 227 -9.41 6.29 13.38
C ALA A 227 -8.41 5.43 12.61
N VAL A 228 -7.84 5.97 11.54
CA VAL A 228 -6.80 5.30 10.77
C VAL A 228 -5.51 5.28 11.59
N GLU A 229 -4.93 4.10 11.78
CA GLU A 229 -3.64 3.93 12.45
C GLU A 229 -2.47 4.45 11.60
N GLY A 230 -1.30 4.65 12.22
CA GLY A 230 -0.09 5.04 11.49
C GLY A 230 0.39 3.97 10.53
N ASP A 231 0.90 4.38 9.36
CA ASP A 231 1.37 3.51 8.30
C ASP A 231 2.78 3.00 8.58
N ALA A 232 2.92 1.71 8.89
CA ALA A 232 4.21 1.09 9.17
C ALA A 232 5.12 1.06 7.93
N SER A 233 4.55 0.94 6.73
CA SER A 233 5.33 0.94 5.49
C SER A 233 5.89 2.32 5.16
N GLN A 234 5.19 3.39 5.51
CA GLN A 234 5.69 4.77 5.37
C GLN A 234 6.66 5.12 6.51
N ALA A 235 6.40 4.67 7.72
CA ALA A 235 7.30 4.81 8.87
C ALA A 235 8.68 4.19 8.63
N ALA A 236 8.78 3.19 7.75
CA ALA A 236 10.04 2.55 7.38
C ALA A 236 11.06 3.53 6.77
N PHE A 237 10.61 4.55 6.03
CA PHE A 237 11.52 5.52 5.40
C PHE A 237 12.28 6.37 6.43
N PRO A 238 11.63 7.08 7.35
CA PRO A 238 12.34 7.81 8.41
C PRO A 238 13.03 6.87 9.41
N ALA A 239 12.56 5.65 9.63
CA ALA A 239 13.21 4.68 10.49
C ALA A 239 14.57 4.24 9.93
N VAL A 240 14.65 3.92 8.64
CA VAL A 240 15.92 3.61 7.96
C VAL A 240 16.85 4.81 7.97
N LEU A 241 16.35 6.02 7.68
CA LEU A 241 17.12 7.24 7.76
C LEU A 241 17.72 7.43 9.17
N GLY A 242 16.92 7.21 10.21
CA GLY A 242 17.35 7.30 11.60
C GLY A 242 18.37 6.23 11.99
N ALA A 243 18.22 4.99 11.53
CA ALA A 243 19.19 3.93 11.81
C ALA A 243 20.57 4.22 11.19
N VAL A 244 20.61 4.89 10.03
CA VAL A 244 21.86 5.24 9.34
C VAL A 244 22.47 6.54 9.88
N ARG A 245 21.67 7.59 10.15
CA ARG A 245 22.16 8.94 10.50
C ARG A 245 22.07 9.24 11.99
N GLY A 246 21.13 8.63 12.71
CA GLY A 246 20.81 8.91 14.11
C GLY A 246 19.86 10.09 14.29
N GLY A 247 19.38 10.24 15.54
CA GLY A 247 18.61 11.40 15.97
C GLY A 247 17.17 11.49 15.48
N VAL A 248 16.63 10.45 14.85
CA VAL A 248 15.24 10.40 14.34
C VAL A 248 14.36 9.58 15.29
N THR A 249 13.20 10.14 15.61
CA THR A 249 12.15 9.44 16.37
C THR A 249 10.91 9.31 15.47
N VAL A 250 10.37 8.11 15.34
CA VAL A 250 9.15 7.82 14.58
C VAL A 250 8.06 7.42 15.56
N THR A 251 6.93 8.11 15.52
CA THR A 251 5.78 7.90 16.42
C THR A 251 4.48 7.68 15.65
N GLY A 252 3.35 7.57 16.34
CA GLY A 252 2.01 7.42 15.74
C GLY A 252 1.68 6.00 15.30
N LEU A 253 2.49 5.01 15.71
CA LEU A 253 2.30 3.60 15.45
C LEU A 253 1.52 2.92 16.58
N ARG A 254 0.76 1.89 16.25
CA ARG A 254 0.06 1.06 17.24
C ARG A 254 0.86 -0.22 17.50
N GLU A 255 0.96 -0.61 18.75
CA GLU A 255 1.67 -1.84 19.16
C GLU A 255 0.92 -3.10 18.73
N ASP A 256 -0.41 -3.06 18.74
CA ASP A 256 -1.32 -4.16 18.38
C ASP A 256 -1.70 -4.19 16.89
N SER A 257 -1.04 -3.40 16.04
CA SER A 257 -1.34 -3.33 14.60
C SER A 257 -1.02 -4.65 13.89
N CYS A 258 -1.94 -5.07 13.02
CA CYS A 258 -1.78 -6.23 12.15
C CYS A 258 -1.03 -5.92 10.84
N GLN A 259 -0.47 -4.70 10.68
CA GLN A 259 0.31 -4.36 9.48
C GLN A 259 1.57 -5.21 9.37
N GLY A 260 1.72 -6.00 8.30
CA GLY A 260 2.90 -6.84 8.07
C GLY A 260 4.18 -6.03 7.93
N ASP A 261 4.07 -4.81 7.42
CA ASP A 261 5.20 -3.89 7.26
C ASP A 261 5.83 -3.45 8.60
N ARG A 262 5.20 -3.72 9.77
CA ARG A 262 5.83 -3.54 11.08
C ARG A 262 7.10 -4.37 11.26
N VAL A 263 7.26 -5.42 10.48
CA VAL A 263 8.48 -6.24 10.46
C VAL A 263 9.75 -5.41 10.18
N ILE A 264 9.62 -4.20 9.62
CA ILE A 264 10.76 -3.27 9.44
C ILE A 264 11.51 -3.03 10.74
N PHE A 265 10.83 -2.91 11.89
CA PHE A 265 11.48 -2.67 13.18
C PHE A 265 12.26 -3.89 13.66
N ASP A 266 11.78 -5.10 13.36
CA ASP A 266 12.52 -6.34 13.64
C ASP A 266 13.69 -6.53 12.68
N ILE A 267 13.54 -6.17 11.40
CA ILE A 267 14.62 -6.16 10.43
C ILE A 267 15.73 -5.19 10.87
N LEU A 268 15.38 -3.95 11.24
CA LEU A 268 16.33 -2.96 11.71
C LEU A 268 17.09 -3.45 12.96
N ARG A 269 16.38 -4.06 13.92
CA ARG A 269 17.01 -4.66 15.13
C ARG A 269 17.98 -5.78 14.75
N ARG A 270 17.58 -6.65 13.83
CA ARG A 270 18.45 -7.73 13.31
C ARG A 270 19.66 -7.17 12.56
N CYS A 271 19.54 -6.03 11.88
CA CYS A 271 20.67 -5.35 11.26
C CYS A 271 21.59 -4.66 12.29
N GLY A 272 21.27 -4.65 13.57
CA GLY A 272 22.08 -4.01 14.61
C GLY A 272 21.71 -2.54 14.87
N ALA A 273 20.54 -2.07 14.43
CA ALA A 273 20.11 -0.71 14.69
C ALA A 273 19.90 -0.47 16.20
N ALA A 274 20.51 0.59 16.70
CA ALA A 274 20.28 1.08 18.06
C ALA A 274 18.94 1.80 18.11
N MET A 275 17.96 1.14 18.74
CA MET A 275 16.57 1.59 18.83
C MET A 275 16.10 1.60 20.27
N THR A 276 15.45 2.69 20.67
CA THR A 276 14.80 2.82 21.98
C THR A 276 13.29 2.98 21.78
N ALA A 277 12.50 2.19 22.50
CA ALA A 277 11.05 2.32 22.48
C ALA A 277 10.62 3.65 23.10
N VAL A 278 9.66 4.30 22.44
CA VAL A 278 8.99 5.51 22.93
C VAL A 278 7.48 5.31 22.81
N PRO A 279 6.64 6.09 23.50
CA PRO A 279 5.19 5.97 23.33
C PRO A 279 4.75 6.04 21.87
N GLY A 280 4.14 4.96 21.37
CA GLY A 280 3.68 4.84 19.99
C GLY A 280 4.78 4.80 18.93
N GLY A 281 6.00 4.34 19.26
CA GLY A 281 7.05 4.27 18.24
C GLY A 281 8.46 3.98 18.73
N TRP A 282 9.45 4.47 17.97
CA TRP A 282 10.86 4.18 18.17
C TRP A 282 11.74 5.40 17.91
N ARG A 283 12.76 5.57 18.76
CA ARG A 283 13.88 6.48 18.55
C ARG A 283 15.07 5.69 18.02
N PHE A 284 15.71 6.22 16.98
CA PHE A 284 16.85 5.62 16.31
C PHE A 284 18.11 6.46 16.55
N GLU A 285 19.20 5.76 16.88
CA GLU A 285 20.54 6.35 16.95
C GLU A 285 21.39 5.81 15.80
N LYS A 286 22.42 6.57 15.40
CA LYS A 286 23.36 6.15 14.36
C LYS A 286 23.97 4.80 14.74
N SER A 287 23.92 3.86 13.81
CA SER A 287 24.26 2.46 14.05
C SER A 287 25.27 1.95 13.03
N ASP A 288 26.06 0.98 13.47
CA ASP A 288 26.90 0.17 12.59
C ASP A 288 26.08 -1.05 12.13
N LEU A 289 25.56 -0.97 10.90
CA LEU A 289 24.56 -1.90 10.39
C LEU A 289 25.25 -3.07 9.65
N HIS A 290 24.72 -4.27 9.84
CA HIS A 290 25.16 -5.47 9.13
C HIS A 290 24.05 -6.12 8.32
N ALA A 291 24.44 -6.82 7.27
CA ALA A 291 23.53 -7.48 6.35
C ALA A 291 22.77 -8.64 7.01
N VAL A 292 21.53 -8.85 6.59
CA VAL A 292 20.66 -9.94 7.04
C VAL A 292 19.87 -10.51 5.89
N ASP A 293 19.41 -11.76 5.99
CA ASP A 293 18.42 -12.32 5.08
C ASP A 293 17.03 -11.78 5.41
N ILE A 294 16.30 -11.33 4.37
CA ILE A 294 14.96 -10.72 4.47
C ILE A 294 13.99 -11.48 3.56
N ASP A 295 12.80 -11.77 4.08
CA ASP A 295 11.69 -12.33 3.30
C ASP A 295 10.62 -11.25 3.05
N LEU A 296 10.30 -11.00 1.79
CA LEU A 296 9.28 -10.03 1.36
C LEU A 296 7.89 -10.62 1.14
N ALA A 297 7.68 -11.91 1.38
CA ALA A 297 6.39 -12.56 1.09
C ALA A 297 5.20 -11.85 1.73
N ASP A 298 5.36 -11.31 2.96
CA ASP A 298 4.28 -10.63 3.70
C ASP A 298 4.41 -9.11 3.80
N CYS A 299 5.54 -8.53 3.32
CA CYS A 299 5.81 -7.09 3.39
C CYS A 299 6.39 -6.50 2.09
N PRO A 300 5.79 -6.77 0.91
CA PRO A 300 6.36 -6.38 -0.38
C PRO A 300 6.53 -4.87 -0.54
N ASP A 301 5.77 -4.09 0.20
CA ASP A 301 5.82 -2.63 0.12
C ASP A 301 7.08 -2.03 0.77
N LEU A 302 7.79 -2.79 1.57
CA LEU A 302 9.11 -2.42 2.11
C LEU A 302 10.26 -2.61 1.10
N GLY A 303 10.05 -3.29 -0.03
CA GLY A 303 11.12 -3.66 -0.97
C GLY A 303 12.09 -2.52 -1.28
N PRO A 304 11.64 -1.37 -1.83
CA PRO A 304 12.55 -0.27 -2.18
C PRO A 304 13.35 0.28 -0.99
N ILE A 305 12.72 0.48 0.16
CA ILE A 305 13.45 1.02 1.33
C ILE A 305 14.39 0.00 1.96
N LEU A 306 14.11 -1.30 1.87
CA LEU A 306 15.01 -2.36 2.32
C LEU A 306 16.22 -2.50 1.40
N MET A 307 16.06 -2.27 0.08
CA MET A 307 17.21 -2.18 -0.83
C MET A 307 18.11 -1.00 -0.45
N VAL A 308 17.53 0.13 -0.05
CA VAL A 308 18.29 1.29 0.45
C VAL A 308 18.97 0.97 1.78
N LEU A 309 18.28 0.37 2.76
CA LEU A 309 18.89 -0.06 4.02
C LEU A 309 20.13 -0.93 3.78
N ALA A 310 20.03 -1.89 2.86
CA ALA A 310 21.11 -2.81 2.53
C ALA A 310 22.37 -2.14 1.98
N LEU A 311 22.25 -0.98 1.30
CA LEU A 311 23.41 -0.20 0.84
C LEU A 311 24.26 0.35 1.99
N PHE A 312 23.71 0.45 3.19
CA PHE A 312 24.40 0.93 4.38
C PHE A 312 24.78 -0.18 5.36
N CYS A 313 24.56 -1.43 5.00
CA CYS A 313 24.91 -2.60 5.81
C CYS A 313 26.26 -3.19 5.40
N HIS A 314 27.07 -3.58 6.34
CA HIS A 314 28.26 -4.39 6.05
C HIS A 314 27.87 -5.81 5.62
N GLY A 315 28.41 -6.27 4.50
CA GLY A 315 28.11 -7.58 3.92
C GLY A 315 27.09 -7.55 2.78
N GLU A 316 26.57 -8.71 2.41
CA GLU A 316 25.55 -8.87 1.36
C GLU A 316 24.18 -9.17 1.98
N THR A 317 23.22 -8.28 1.80
CA THR A 317 21.82 -8.52 2.16
C THR A 317 21.12 -9.31 1.06
N VAL A 318 20.42 -10.38 1.43
CA VAL A 318 19.63 -11.21 0.52
C VAL A 318 18.14 -10.97 0.79
N ILE A 319 17.42 -10.47 -0.19
CA ILE A 319 15.97 -10.19 -0.12
C ILE A 319 15.26 -11.23 -0.98
N ARG A 320 14.53 -12.15 -0.33
CA ARG A 320 13.79 -13.24 -0.98
C ARG A 320 12.35 -12.86 -1.24
N ASN A 321 11.69 -13.61 -2.12
CA ASN A 321 10.26 -13.45 -2.47
C ASN A 321 9.92 -12.04 -2.98
N ALA A 322 10.87 -11.39 -3.66
CA ALA A 322 10.74 -10.05 -4.22
C ALA A 322 10.04 -10.00 -5.59
N GLY A 323 9.71 -11.14 -6.20
CA GLY A 323 9.20 -11.22 -7.58
C GLY A 323 7.99 -10.32 -7.86
N ARG A 324 7.06 -10.19 -6.88
CA ARG A 324 5.86 -9.33 -7.02
C ARG A 324 6.17 -7.84 -7.13
N LEU A 325 7.37 -7.39 -6.79
CA LEU A 325 7.78 -6.00 -6.97
C LEU A 325 7.79 -5.57 -8.45
N ARG A 326 7.90 -6.53 -9.39
CA ARG A 326 7.92 -6.26 -10.83
C ARG A 326 6.57 -5.84 -11.41
N VAL A 327 5.47 -6.22 -10.74
CA VAL A 327 4.09 -5.97 -11.19
C VAL A 327 3.35 -4.94 -10.32
N LYS A 328 4.11 -4.06 -9.65
CA LYS A 328 3.58 -2.94 -8.88
C LYS A 328 3.35 -1.70 -9.78
N GLU A 329 3.34 -0.50 -9.21
CA GLU A 329 3.21 0.78 -9.90
C GLU A 329 4.31 0.98 -10.96
N SER A 330 5.50 0.47 -10.67
CA SER A 330 6.63 0.27 -11.59
C SER A 330 7.14 -1.17 -11.47
N ASP A 331 8.08 -1.59 -12.32
CA ASP A 331 8.99 -2.68 -11.94
C ASP A 331 9.98 -2.10 -10.91
N ARG A 332 9.63 -2.23 -9.61
CA ARG A 332 10.41 -1.64 -8.50
C ARG A 332 11.83 -2.20 -8.43
N ILE A 333 12.05 -3.45 -8.86
CA ILE A 333 13.39 -4.03 -8.89
C ILE A 333 14.23 -3.34 -9.96
N ALA A 334 13.74 -3.29 -11.19
CA ALA A 334 14.45 -2.66 -12.29
C ALA A 334 14.67 -1.15 -12.04
N ALA A 335 13.66 -0.46 -11.51
CA ALA A 335 13.78 0.96 -11.16
C ALA A 335 14.87 1.18 -10.09
N MET A 336 14.85 0.42 -9.00
CA MET A 336 15.87 0.58 -7.95
C MET A 336 17.27 0.16 -8.44
N GLN A 337 17.41 -0.86 -9.29
CA GLN A 337 18.68 -1.23 -9.89
C GLN A 337 19.26 -0.04 -10.69
N GLN A 338 18.47 0.50 -11.60
CA GLN A 338 18.89 1.59 -12.48
C GLN A 338 19.26 2.85 -11.69
N GLU A 339 18.47 3.24 -10.73
CA GLU A 339 18.66 4.51 -10.02
C GLU A 339 19.74 4.42 -8.93
N VAL A 340 19.86 3.27 -8.27
CA VAL A 340 20.92 3.04 -7.28
C VAL A 340 22.30 2.94 -7.95
N GLU A 341 22.39 2.43 -9.17
CA GLU A 341 23.63 2.41 -9.96
C GLU A 341 24.14 3.83 -10.22
N LYS A 342 23.26 4.79 -10.53
CA LYS A 342 23.63 6.20 -10.70
C LYS A 342 24.15 6.85 -9.42
N LEU A 343 23.80 6.31 -8.25
CA LEU A 343 24.32 6.72 -6.94
C LEU A 343 25.61 5.98 -6.55
N GLY A 344 26.10 5.04 -7.38
CA GLY A 344 27.30 4.25 -7.10
C GLY A 344 27.05 2.97 -6.31
N GLY A 345 25.79 2.60 -6.06
CA GLY A 345 25.42 1.32 -5.46
C GLY A 345 25.25 0.21 -6.50
N CYS A 346 25.08 -1.02 -6.03
CA CYS A 346 24.85 -2.17 -6.89
C CYS A 346 23.74 -3.07 -6.30
N ILE A 347 22.69 -3.28 -7.09
CA ILE A 347 21.61 -4.22 -6.80
C ILE A 347 21.62 -5.30 -7.87
N ARG A 348 21.69 -6.56 -7.47
CA ARG A 348 21.59 -7.72 -8.37
C ARG A 348 20.28 -8.44 -8.12
N ALA A 349 19.57 -8.79 -9.18
CA ALA A 349 18.32 -9.53 -9.07
C ALA A 349 18.36 -10.77 -9.96
N GLU A 350 18.02 -11.90 -9.37
CA GLU A 350 17.91 -13.18 -10.05
C GLU A 350 16.59 -13.87 -9.65
N GLY A 351 15.69 -14.04 -10.62
CA GLY A 351 14.35 -14.52 -10.36
C GLY A 351 13.60 -13.62 -9.36
N GLY A 352 13.17 -14.19 -8.27
CA GLY A 352 12.50 -13.50 -7.15
C GLY A 352 13.43 -13.10 -5.99
N THR A 353 14.75 -13.18 -6.18
CA THR A 353 15.73 -12.84 -5.15
C THR A 353 16.49 -11.57 -5.56
N VAL A 354 16.67 -10.66 -4.62
CA VAL A 354 17.47 -9.44 -4.78
C VAL A 354 18.64 -9.50 -3.80
N ARG A 355 19.85 -9.18 -4.27
CA ARG A 355 21.08 -9.11 -3.49
C ARG A 355 21.64 -7.70 -3.55
N VAL A 356 22.02 -7.18 -2.40
CA VAL A 356 22.57 -5.82 -2.27
C VAL A 356 23.78 -5.86 -1.35
N CYS A 357 24.90 -5.33 -1.82
CA CYS A 357 26.08 -5.13 -1.00
C CYS A 357 26.15 -3.68 -0.52
N GLY A 358 26.72 -3.45 0.66
CA GLY A 358 27.01 -2.13 1.17
C GLY A 358 27.88 -1.33 0.18
N ALA A 359 27.61 -0.04 0.04
CA ALA A 359 28.29 0.82 -0.91
C ALA A 359 28.49 2.23 -0.38
N GLN A 360 29.57 2.89 -0.84
CA GLN A 360 29.75 4.32 -0.63
C GLN A 360 29.04 5.07 -1.78
N LEU A 361 27.91 5.68 -1.45
CA LEU A 361 27.12 6.41 -2.44
C LEU A 361 27.71 7.79 -2.75
N HIS A 362 27.45 8.28 -3.96
CA HIS A 362 27.80 9.63 -4.42
C HIS A 362 26.57 10.38 -4.97
N GLY A 363 26.70 11.68 -5.24
CA GLY A 363 25.59 12.48 -5.76
C GLY A 363 25.18 12.12 -7.19
N ALA A 364 23.90 12.29 -7.49
CA ALA A 364 23.33 12.10 -8.83
C ALA A 364 22.29 13.18 -9.15
N GLN A 365 22.28 13.67 -10.40
CA GLN A 365 21.43 14.78 -10.83
C GLN A 365 20.26 14.37 -11.75
N ASP A 366 20.13 13.10 -12.07
CA ASP A 366 19.21 12.58 -13.09
C ASP A 366 18.46 11.31 -12.64
N LEU A 367 18.15 11.22 -11.33
CA LEU A 367 17.37 10.11 -10.82
C LEU A 367 15.92 10.19 -11.29
N ALA A 368 15.36 9.07 -11.73
CA ALA A 368 13.96 8.96 -12.16
C ALA A 368 13.08 8.35 -11.04
N GLY A 369 11.94 8.96 -10.79
CA GLY A 369 10.95 8.43 -9.83
C GLY A 369 10.07 7.31 -10.39
N HIS A 370 10.19 6.97 -11.67
CA HIS A 370 9.46 5.89 -12.35
C HIS A 370 7.93 5.91 -12.13
N ASN A 371 7.36 7.08 -11.88
CA ASN A 371 5.96 7.26 -11.48
C ASN A 371 5.56 6.38 -10.26
N ASP A 372 6.52 6.07 -9.37
CA ASP A 372 6.31 5.23 -8.19
C ASP A 372 6.75 5.97 -6.92
N HIS A 373 5.79 6.20 -6.02
CA HIS A 373 6.03 6.92 -4.76
C HIS A 373 7.09 6.26 -3.89
N ARG A 374 7.16 4.92 -3.87
CA ARG A 374 8.14 4.20 -3.05
C ARG A 374 9.55 4.30 -3.61
N VAL A 375 9.70 4.36 -4.92
CA VAL A 375 10.99 4.63 -5.57
C VAL A 375 11.46 6.05 -5.24
N VAL A 376 10.59 7.06 -5.41
CA VAL A 376 10.93 8.46 -5.07
C VAL A 376 11.34 8.59 -3.60
N MET A 377 10.57 8.03 -2.67
CA MET A 377 10.87 8.11 -1.24
C MET A 377 12.15 7.36 -0.87
N ALA A 378 12.38 6.17 -1.45
CA ALA A 378 13.58 5.38 -1.22
C ALA A 378 14.84 6.12 -1.70
N LEU A 379 14.83 6.69 -2.91
CA LEU A 379 15.95 7.47 -3.45
C LEU A 379 16.20 8.75 -2.63
N THR A 380 15.13 9.39 -2.13
CA THR A 380 15.26 10.54 -1.21
C THR A 380 15.98 10.13 0.07
N VAL A 381 15.58 9.02 0.67
CA VAL A 381 16.23 8.50 1.88
C VAL A 381 17.66 8.06 1.59
N ALA A 382 17.95 7.44 0.45
CA ALA A 382 19.31 7.06 0.05
C ALA A 382 20.25 8.27 0.01
N ALA A 383 19.83 9.36 -0.65
CA ALA A 383 20.60 10.59 -0.75
C ALA A 383 20.81 11.26 0.62
N LEU A 384 19.75 11.38 1.44
CA LEU A 384 19.83 11.96 2.79
C LEU A 384 20.70 11.10 3.72
N ALA A 385 20.56 9.78 3.66
CA ALA A 385 21.32 8.84 4.47
C ALA A 385 22.82 8.84 4.10
N ALA A 386 23.13 8.93 2.81
CA ALA A 386 24.52 9.07 2.34
C ALA A 386 25.10 10.47 2.59
N GLY A 387 24.26 11.49 2.73
CA GLY A 387 24.69 12.88 2.83
C GLY A 387 25.22 13.43 1.51
N VAL A 388 24.60 13.04 0.39
CA VAL A 388 24.99 13.45 -0.96
C VAL A 388 23.89 14.25 -1.65
N PRO A 389 24.22 15.15 -2.60
CA PRO A 389 23.21 15.87 -3.35
C PRO A 389 22.53 14.94 -4.38
N ALA A 390 21.22 15.10 -4.57
CA ALA A 390 20.50 14.36 -5.58
C ALA A 390 19.35 15.17 -6.18
N THR A 391 19.03 14.90 -7.44
CA THR A 391 17.82 15.43 -8.10
C THR A 391 16.98 14.26 -8.60
N ILE A 392 15.71 14.26 -8.22
CA ILE A 392 14.75 13.19 -8.57
C ILE A 392 13.64 13.78 -9.43
N GLU A 393 13.54 13.31 -10.68
CA GLU A 393 12.44 13.63 -11.59
C GLU A 393 11.18 12.81 -11.24
N GLY A 394 10.00 13.33 -11.60
CA GLY A 394 8.75 12.64 -11.32
C GLY A 394 8.39 12.55 -9.84
N ALA A 395 8.96 13.40 -9.00
CA ALA A 395 8.77 13.41 -7.56
C ALA A 395 7.31 13.61 -7.11
N LYS A 396 6.42 14.07 -8.00
CA LYS A 396 4.97 14.19 -7.75
C LYS A 396 4.32 12.83 -7.43
N ALA A 397 4.96 11.72 -7.76
CA ALA A 397 4.45 10.38 -7.47
C ALA A 397 4.17 10.13 -5.98
N VAL A 398 4.82 10.86 -5.05
CA VAL A 398 4.55 10.76 -3.59
C VAL A 398 3.08 11.05 -3.25
N ASN A 399 2.38 11.87 -4.06
CA ASN A 399 0.98 12.23 -3.86
C ASN A 399 0.03 11.01 -3.92
N LYS A 400 0.48 9.89 -4.46
CA LYS A 400 -0.31 8.64 -4.50
C LYS A 400 -0.55 8.06 -3.10
N SER A 401 0.39 8.29 -2.16
CA SER A 401 0.32 7.64 -0.83
C SER A 401 0.76 8.53 0.34
N TRP A 402 1.61 9.53 0.11
CA TRP A 402 2.11 10.44 1.14
C TRP A 402 2.35 11.85 0.57
N PRO A 403 1.29 12.65 0.36
CA PRO A 403 1.38 13.95 -0.31
C PRO A 403 2.32 14.95 0.37
N ASP A 404 2.41 14.93 1.68
CA ASP A 404 3.26 15.82 2.48
C ASP A 404 4.66 15.25 2.81
N PHE A 405 5.09 14.15 2.16
CA PHE A 405 6.37 13.48 2.40
C PHE A 405 7.55 14.45 2.47
N PHE A 406 7.71 15.31 1.46
CA PHE A 406 8.84 16.26 1.45
C PHE A 406 8.74 17.33 2.54
N ALA A 407 7.53 17.75 2.92
CA ALA A 407 7.32 18.65 4.05
C ALA A 407 7.75 17.99 5.36
N ARG A 408 7.39 16.72 5.56
CA ARG A 408 7.80 15.92 6.73
C ARG A 408 9.31 15.68 6.78
N MET A 409 9.96 15.45 5.64
CA MET A 409 11.43 15.37 5.61
C MET A 409 12.09 16.71 6.00
N LYS A 410 11.51 17.84 5.60
CA LYS A 410 11.99 19.17 6.03
C LYS A 410 11.83 19.40 7.54
N GLU A 411 10.78 18.89 8.17
CA GLU A 411 10.60 18.92 9.63
C GLU A 411 11.73 18.18 10.37
N LEU A 412 12.28 17.13 9.76
CA LEU A 412 13.48 16.46 10.25
C LEU A 412 14.79 17.20 9.93
N GLY A 413 14.73 18.38 9.32
CA GLY A 413 15.90 19.18 8.98
C GLY A 413 16.47 18.91 7.57
N ALA A 414 15.84 18.04 6.77
CA ALA A 414 16.28 17.79 5.41
C ALA A 414 16.13 19.06 4.53
N GLU A 415 17.14 19.35 3.72
CA GLU A 415 17.04 20.41 2.72
C GLU A 415 16.58 19.83 1.39
N VAL A 416 15.28 19.97 1.12
CA VAL A 416 14.64 19.52 -0.10
C VAL A 416 13.90 20.69 -0.76
N LYS A 417 14.22 20.99 -2.01
CA LYS A 417 13.49 21.94 -2.83
C LYS A 417 12.65 21.18 -3.85
N THR A 418 11.37 21.50 -3.93
CA THR A 418 10.47 20.91 -4.92
C THR A 418 10.07 21.98 -5.93
N ASN A 419 10.37 21.75 -7.21
CA ASN A 419 9.96 22.64 -8.30
C ASN A 419 8.87 21.94 -9.09
N GLU A 420 7.71 22.59 -9.25
CA GLU A 420 6.75 22.16 -10.26
C GLU A 420 7.42 22.45 -11.63
N GLY A 421 7.56 21.41 -12.46
CA GLY A 421 8.06 21.59 -13.80
C GLY A 421 7.11 22.51 -14.58
N THR A 422 7.69 23.49 -15.26
CA THR A 422 6.99 24.34 -16.24
C THR A 422 6.34 23.49 -17.33
#